data_de21a41e1cdb9d7c6ad96e1e42834c52
#
_entry.id   de21a41e1cdb9d7c6ad96e1e42834c52
#
_cell.length_a   1.000
_cell.length_b   1.000
_cell.length_c   1.000
_cell.angle_alpha   90.00
_cell.angle_beta   90.00
_cell.angle_gamma   90.00
#
_symmetry.space_group_name_H-M   'P 1'
#
loop_
_entity.id
_entity.type
_entity.pdbx_description
1 polymer ?
#
loop_
_entity_poly.entity_id
_entity_poly.type
_entity_poly.pdbx_seq_one_letter_code
_entity_poly.pdbx_strand_id
1 'polypeptide(L)'
;MRLLVTAAAFLCALVALPASATANTGKPFDFELAPPGGVAHRVATKPFNLVGMRWRGSAKPEIAIRVRRSGRGWSRWEELHARGHASDPLWVGEADGVQYRLSRRAPGLRLHFVNVGRYAHPRARAAQGVQPAFVSRAGWGASQCPPRQQPLYGTVKAVIVHHTVSLNDYTPEEAPAIVLAICRYHRNSNGWNDIGYNALVDKYGVLYEGRAGGLDRAVVGAQAQGFNSETAGIASIADHTTVEATPEALNAMASYIRWKLGVHLQPLSGRVTLTSAGGSESRYGAGARVTVDRVLGHRDVGRTACPGNLLYPQLDELRSMVAVSYTHLTLPTNREV
;
A
#
# COMPACT_ATOMS: atom_id res chain seq x y z
N MET A 1 44.92 -7.37 -68.93
CA MET A 1 45.00 -6.92 -67.56
C MET A 1 43.65 -6.23 -67.22
N ARG A 2 42.66 -6.98 -66.67
CA ARG A 2 41.32 -6.49 -66.37
C ARG A 2 41.20 -6.32 -64.84
N LEU A 3 41.01 -5.08 -64.41
CA LEU A 3 40.71 -4.75 -63.01
C LEU A 3 39.26 -5.14 -62.68
N LEU A 4 39.07 -5.98 -61.67
CA LEU A 4 37.80 -6.26 -61.02
C LEU A 4 37.60 -5.23 -59.91
N VAL A 5 36.55 -4.42 -60.03
CA VAL A 5 36.07 -3.51 -58.98
C VAL A 5 35.00 -4.27 -58.19
N THR A 6 35.28 -4.62 -56.94
CA THR A 6 34.33 -5.18 -56.04
C THR A 6 33.58 -4.06 -55.30
N ALA A 7 32.28 -3.97 -55.55
CA ALA A 7 31.37 -3.06 -54.84
C ALA A 7 30.97 -3.73 -53.49
N ALA A 8 31.38 -3.09 -52.40
CA ALA A 8 30.90 -3.48 -51.06
C ALA A 8 29.56 -2.80 -50.80
N ALA A 9 28.50 -3.62 -50.66
CA ALA A 9 27.17 -3.16 -50.26
C ALA A 9 27.16 -2.99 -48.70
N PHE A 10 27.06 -1.75 -48.26
CA PHE A 10 26.79 -1.44 -46.87
C PHE A 10 25.31 -1.70 -46.56
N LEU A 11 25.03 -2.77 -45.80
CA LEU A 11 23.72 -3.09 -45.27
C LEU A 11 23.48 -2.20 -44.03
N CYS A 12 22.75 -1.10 -44.21
CA CYS A 12 22.31 -0.23 -43.13
C CYS A 12 21.24 -0.97 -42.32
N ALA A 13 21.60 -1.63 -41.20
CA ALA A 13 20.64 -2.19 -40.27
C ALA A 13 19.90 -1.05 -39.55
N LEU A 14 18.65 -0.81 -39.91
CA LEU A 14 17.74 0.02 -39.13
C LEU A 14 17.51 -0.66 -37.79
N VAL A 15 18.19 -0.20 -36.76
CA VAL A 15 17.85 -0.51 -35.36
C VAL A 15 16.57 0.26 -35.06
N ALA A 16 15.44 -0.44 -35.07
CA ALA A 16 14.19 0.10 -34.55
C ALA A 16 14.37 0.32 -33.04
N LEU A 17 14.54 1.56 -32.63
CA LEU A 17 14.47 1.94 -31.24
C LEU A 17 13.07 1.57 -30.73
N PRO A 18 12.96 0.91 -29.56
CA PRO A 18 11.64 0.64 -28.98
C PRO A 18 10.95 1.98 -28.76
N ALA A 19 9.69 2.07 -29.22
CA ALA A 19 8.85 3.24 -28.97
C ALA A 19 8.85 3.49 -27.46
N SER A 20 9.49 4.60 -27.04
CA SER A 20 9.45 5.05 -25.66
C SER A 20 7.98 5.20 -25.30
N ALA A 21 7.50 4.41 -24.33
CA ALA A 21 6.19 4.62 -23.75
C ALA A 21 6.11 6.09 -23.34
N THR A 22 5.19 6.84 -23.94
CA THR A 22 4.97 8.26 -23.64
C THR A 22 4.57 8.33 -22.17
N ALA A 23 5.54 8.63 -21.32
CA ALA A 23 5.31 8.79 -19.90
C ALA A 23 4.19 9.82 -19.70
N ASN A 24 3.16 9.46 -18.97
CA ASN A 24 2.04 10.33 -18.65
C ASN A 24 2.55 11.60 -17.95
N THR A 25 2.53 12.74 -18.65
CA THR A 25 3.16 14.00 -18.20
C THR A 25 2.21 14.92 -17.46
N GLY A 26 0.97 14.47 -17.21
CA GLY A 26 -0.09 15.26 -16.62
C GLY A 26 -0.03 15.35 -15.09
N LYS A 27 -0.79 16.30 -14.54
CA LYS A 27 -1.09 16.33 -13.10
C LYS A 27 -1.95 15.12 -12.73
N PRO A 28 -1.82 14.54 -11.50
CA PRO A 28 -2.71 13.50 -11.05
C PRO A 28 -4.18 13.93 -11.12
N PHE A 29 -5.02 13.01 -11.55
CA PHE A 29 -6.47 13.22 -11.58
C PHE A 29 -7.20 11.92 -11.22
N ASP A 30 -8.42 12.06 -10.73
CA ASP A 30 -9.32 10.96 -10.45
C ASP A 30 -10.56 11.09 -11.33
N PHE A 31 -11.18 9.96 -11.64
CA PHE A 31 -12.46 9.92 -12.33
C PHE A 31 -13.28 8.70 -11.92
N GLU A 32 -14.59 8.80 -12.07
CA GLU A 32 -15.52 7.70 -11.81
C GLU A 32 -16.29 7.33 -13.07
N LEU A 33 -16.59 6.04 -13.20
CA LEU A 33 -17.53 5.53 -14.18
C LEU A 33 -18.63 4.76 -13.48
N ALA A 34 -19.87 4.99 -13.93
CA ALA A 34 -21.03 4.17 -13.58
C ALA A 34 -21.25 3.18 -14.74
N PRO A 35 -20.80 1.93 -14.63
CA PRO A 35 -21.03 0.97 -15.70
C PRO A 35 -22.53 0.66 -15.83
N PRO A 36 -23.01 0.25 -17.00
CA PRO A 36 -24.36 -0.26 -17.15
C PRO A 36 -24.58 -1.40 -16.17
N GLY A 37 -25.82 -1.52 -15.64
CA GLY A 37 -26.14 -2.55 -14.66
C GLY A 37 -25.85 -3.95 -15.19
N GLY A 38 -25.31 -4.80 -14.30
CA GLY A 38 -24.97 -6.19 -14.64
C GLY A 38 -23.89 -6.73 -13.71
N VAL A 39 -23.56 -8.01 -13.90
CA VAL A 39 -22.54 -8.71 -13.11
C VAL A 39 -21.19 -8.83 -13.83
N ALA A 40 -21.14 -8.47 -15.12
CA ALA A 40 -19.90 -8.49 -15.89
C ALA A 40 -19.92 -7.42 -16.97
N HIS A 41 -18.85 -6.65 -17.08
CA HIS A 41 -18.69 -5.62 -18.10
C HIS A 41 -17.24 -5.42 -18.51
N ARG A 42 -17.08 -4.94 -19.75
CA ARG A 42 -15.81 -4.41 -20.28
C ARG A 42 -15.99 -2.93 -20.55
N VAL A 43 -15.08 -2.10 -20.03
CA VAL A 43 -15.12 -0.65 -20.17
C VAL A 43 -13.77 -0.16 -20.68
N ALA A 44 -13.76 0.60 -21.79
CA ALA A 44 -12.62 1.41 -22.17
C ALA A 44 -12.60 2.67 -21.31
N THR A 45 -11.43 3.11 -20.87
CA THR A 45 -11.30 4.23 -19.95
C THR A 45 -10.25 5.24 -20.43
N LYS A 46 -10.19 6.40 -19.78
CA LYS A 46 -8.97 7.23 -19.79
C LYS A 46 -7.85 6.44 -19.12
N PRO A 47 -6.56 6.77 -19.40
CA PRO A 47 -5.44 6.14 -18.71
C PRO A 47 -5.56 6.28 -17.19
N PHE A 48 -5.22 5.20 -16.46
CA PHE A 48 -5.24 5.14 -15.01
C PHE A 48 -4.13 4.22 -14.49
N ASN A 49 -3.80 4.35 -13.20
CA ASN A 49 -2.79 3.55 -12.52
C ASN A 49 -3.39 2.69 -11.40
N LEU A 50 -4.52 3.12 -10.83
CA LEU A 50 -5.20 2.42 -9.75
C LEU A 50 -6.70 2.43 -10.01
N VAL A 51 -7.38 1.34 -9.65
CA VAL A 51 -8.84 1.20 -9.73
C VAL A 51 -9.38 0.56 -8.47
N GLY A 52 -10.54 1.01 -8.04
CA GLY A 52 -11.34 0.38 -7.00
C GLY A 52 -12.82 0.51 -7.32
N MET A 53 -13.64 -0.17 -6.54
CA MET A 53 -15.09 -0.23 -6.75
C MET A 53 -15.82 0.20 -5.49
N ARG A 54 -17.01 0.82 -5.66
CA ARG A 54 -17.94 1.13 -4.58
C ARG A 54 -19.37 0.94 -5.07
N TRP A 55 -20.25 0.61 -4.13
CA TRP A 55 -21.68 0.35 -4.40
C TRP A 55 -22.55 0.80 -3.23
N ARG A 56 -23.86 0.68 -3.40
CA ARG A 56 -24.85 0.98 -2.35
C ARG A 56 -25.39 -0.32 -1.74
N GLY A 57 -25.93 -0.22 -0.51
CA GLY A 57 -26.57 -1.34 0.17
C GLY A 57 -25.57 -2.33 0.79
N SER A 58 -26.07 -3.42 1.36
CA SER A 58 -25.31 -4.39 2.14
C SER A 58 -24.73 -5.55 1.32
N ALA A 59 -24.83 -5.49 -0.02
CA ALA A 59 -24.29 -6.54 -0.87
C ALA A 59 -22.78 -6.67 -0.68
N LYS A 60 -22.28 -7.90 -0.55
CA LYS A 60 -20.86 -8.23 -0.52
C LYS A 60 -20.58 -9.13 -1.73
N PRO A 61 -20.38 -8.57 -2.92
CA PRO A 61 -20.03 -9.36 -4.09
C PRO A 61 -18.60 -9.88 -3.97
N GLU A 62 -18.34 -11.06 -4.46
CA GLU A 62 -16.98 -11.44 -4.86
C GLU A 62 -16.68 -10.70 -6.16
N ILE A 63 -15.51 -10.11 -6.24
CA ILE A 63 -15.13 -9.21 -7.33
C ILE A 63 -13.88 -9.77 -7.99
N ALA A 64 -13.99 -10.14 -9.27
CA ALA A 64 -12.83 -10.41 -10.10
C ALA A 64 -12.68 -9.29 -11.13
N ILE A 65 -11.47 -8.81 -11.31
CA ILE A 65 -11.13 -7.71 -12.22
C ILE A 65 -9.90 -8.07 -13.04
N ARG A 66 -9.83 -7.59 -14.27
CA ARG A 66 -8.59 -7.52 -15.05
C ARG A 66 -8.53 -6.22 -15.82
N VAL A 67 -7.33 -5.79 -16.15
CA VAL A 67 -7.09 -4.52 -16.83
C VAL A 67 -6.36 -4.72 -18.14
N ARG A 68 -6.57 -3.79 -19.07
CA ARG A 68 -5.77 -3.71 -20.28
C ARG A 68 -4.61 -2.76 -20.02
N ARG A 69 -3.41 -3.32 -19.94
CA ARG A 69 -2.18 -2.55 -19.75
C ARG A 69 -1.67 -2.04 -21.10
N SER A 70 -1.22 -0.79 -21.13
CA SER A 70 -0.63 -0.19 -22.33
C SER A 70 0.55 -1.02 -22.84
N GLY A 71 0.49 -1.43 -24.10
CA GLY A 71 1.52 -2.26 -24.75
C GLY A 71 1.64 -3.73 -24.30
N ARG A 72 0.83 -4.19 -23.31
CA ARG A 72 0.92 -5.55 -22.74
C ARG A 72 -0.37 -6.37 -22.87
N GLY A 73 -1.46 -5.79 -23.33
CA GLY A 73 -2.76 -6.45 -23.44
C GLY A 73 -3.49 -6.61 -22.09
N TRP A 74 -4.36 -7.64 -21.99
CA TRP A 74 -5.14 -7.90 -20.78
C TRP A 74 -4.30 -8.65 -19.74
N SER A 75 -4.39 -8.17 -18.46
CA SER A 75 -3.84 -8.90 -17.32
C SER A 75 -4.58 -10.22 -17.08
N ARG A 76 -4.04 -11.08 -16.21
CA ARG A 76 -4.83 -12.14 -15.58
C ARG A 76 -5.96 -11.53 -14.75
N TRP A 77 -6.90 -12.36 -14.31
CA TRP A 77 -7.93 -11.96 -13.38
C TRP A 77 -7.35 -11.86 -11.97
N GLU A 78 -7.68 -10.78 -11.28
CA GLU A 78 -7.32 -10.52 -9.89
C GLU A 78 -8.60 -10.41 -9.05
N GLU A 79 -8.57 -10.91 -7.82
CA GLU A 79 -9.68 -10.80 -6.89
C GLU A 79 -9.53 -9.54 -6.04
N LEU A 80 -10.62 -8.76 -5.93
CA LEU A 80 -10.67 -7.60 -5.03
C LEU A 80 -11.48 -7.94 -3.79
N HIS A 81 -10.92 -7.65 -2.63
CA HIS A 81 -11.63 -7.86 -1.37
C HIS A 81 -12.64 -6.74 -1.12
N ALA A 82 -13.89 -7.14 -0.87
CA ALA A 82 -14.95 -6.21 -0.52
C ALA A 82 -14.87 -5.83 0.96
N ARG A 83 -14.85 -4.51 1.23
CA ARG A 83 -14.94 -3.92 2.57
C ARG A 83 -16.17 -3.02 2.64
N GLY A 84 -17.16 -3.37 3.45
CA GLY A 84 -18.39 -2.59 3.52
C GLY A 84 -19.02 -2.38 2.15
N HIS A 85 -18.97 -1.16 1.64
CA HIS A 85 -19.56 -0.75 0.35
C HIS A 85 -18.48 -0.43 -0.72
N ALA A 86 -17.24 -0.83 -0.50
CA ALA A 86 -16.13 -0.59 -1.42
C ALA A 86 -15.22 -1.82 -1.50
N SER A 87 -14.41 -1.90 -2.55
CA SER A 87 -13.28 -2.82 -2.63
C SER A 87 -12.01 -2.17 -2.08
N ASP A 88 -11.01 -2.99 -1.75
CA ASP A 88 -9.64 -2.51 -1.70
C ASP A 88 -9.23 -1.99 -3.09
N PRO A 89 -8.38 -0.95 -3.16
CA PRO A 89 -7.89 -0.44 -4.42
C PRO A 89 -6.80 -1.33 -4.99
N LEU A 90 -6.82 -1.55 -6.31
CA LEU A 90 -5.81 -2.31 -7.04
C LEU A 90 -4.91 -1.36 -7.84
N TRP A 91 -3.62 -1.31 -7.51
CA TRP A 91 -2.61 -0.71 -8.36
C TRP A 91 -2.33 -1.63 -9.56
N VAL A 92 -2.34 -1.08 -10.77
CA VAL A 92 -2.25 -1.85 -12.02
C VAL A 92 -1.15 -1.36 -12.97
N GLY A 93 -0.41 -0.32 -12.59
CA GLY A 93 0.51 0.38 -13.49
C GLY A 93 -0.28 1.19 -14.53
N GLU A 94 0.25 1.38 -15.73
CA GLU A 94 -0.45 2.11 -16.79
C GLU A 94 -1.47 1.20 -17.49
N ALA A 95 -2.75 1.56 -17.37
CA ALA A 95 -3.88 0.85 -17.97
C ALA A 95 -4.90 1.82 -18.58
N ASP A 96 -5.69 1.35 -19.57
CA ASP A 96 -6.70 2.13 -20.28
C ASP A 96 -8.00 1.36 -20.50
N GLY A 97 -8.15 0.21 -19.88
CA GLY A 97 -9.37 -0.58 -19.95
C GLY A 97 -9.50 -1.53 -18.76
N VAL A 98 -10.73 -1.76 -18.35
CA VAL A 98 -11.08 -2.63 -17.26
C VAL A 98 -12.15 -3.63 -17.68
N GLN A 99 -12.04 -4.85 -17.20
CA GLN A 99 -13.10 -5.84 -17.25
C GLN A 99 -13.31 -6.42 -15.87
N TYR A 100 -14.55 -6.54 -15.44
CA TYR A 100 -14.87 -7.08 -14.12
C TYR A 100 -15.97 -8.12 -14.17
N ARG A 101 -16.05 -8.94 -13.12
CA ARG A 101 -17.11 -9.91 -12.83
C ARG A 101 -17.48 -9.78 -11.35
N LEU A 102 -18.78 -9.86 -11.07
CA LEU A 102 -19.32 -9.85 -9.71
C LEU A 102 -20.11 -11.14 -9.50
N SER A 103 -20.00 -11.77 -8.34
CA SER A 103 -20.82 -12.95 -7.99
C SER A 103 -22.32 -12.61 -7.86
N ARG A 104 -22.65 -11.33 -7.62
CA ARG A 104 -24.00 -10.79 -7.53
C ARG A 104 -24.06 -9.32 -7.93
N ARG A 105 -25.24 -8.81 -8.23
CA ARG A 105 -25.43 -7.38 -8.54
C ARG A 105 -25.05 -6.52 -7.34
N ALA A 106 -24.35 -5.41 -7.61
CA ALA A 106 -24.00 -4.36 -6.66
C ALA A 106 -24.74 -3.07 -7.04
N PRO A 107 -25.83 -2.70 -6.34
CA PRO A 107 -26.63 -1.54 -6.70
C PRO A 107 -25.80 -0.25 -6.66
N GLY A 108 -25.96 0.60 -7.65
CA GLY A 108 -25.22 1.86 -7.75
C GLY A 108 -23.70 1.68 -7.85
N LEU A 109 -23.25 0.60 -8.47
CA LEU A 109 -21.84 0.31 -8.70
C LEU A 109 -21.16 1.50 -9.39
N ARG A 110 -20.01 1.90 -8.88
CA ARG A 110 -19.08 2.86 -9.46
C ARG A 110 -17.69 2.31 -9.44
N LEU A 111 -16.95 2.52 -10.52
CA LEU A 111 -15.52 2.30 -10.60
C LEU A 111 -14.84 3.65 -10.38
N HIS A 112 -13.96 3.71 -9.39
CA HIS A 112 -13.14 4.88 -9.12
C HIS A 112 -11.72 4.63 -9.60
N PHE A 113 -11.21 5.53 -10.42
CA PHE A 113 -9.90 5.44 -11.05
C PHE A 113 -9.02 6.58 -10.57
N VAL A 114 -7.75 6.28 -10.37
CA VAL A 114 -6.71 7.26 -10.06
C VAL A 114 -5.63 7.19 -11.13
N ASN A 115 -5.30 8.34 -11.72
CA ASN A 115 -4.12 8.52 -12.54
C ASN A 115 -3.15 9.43 -11.76
N VAL A 116 -1.95 8.95 -11.50
CA VAL A 116 -0.94 9.70 -10.71
C VAL A 116 0.00 10.55 -11.56
N GLY A 117 -0.16 10.55 -12.88
CA GLY A 117 0.70 11.32 -13.77
C GLY A 117 2.16 10.85 -13.74
N ARG A 118 3.09 11.78 -13.91
CA ARG A 118 4.52 11.52 -13.70
C ARG A 118 4.84 11.52 -12.21
N TYR A 119 5.61 10.56 -11.77
CA TYR A 119 6.13 10.50 -10.41
C TYR A 119 7.65 10.65 -10.42
N ALA A 120 8.16 11.39 -9.42
CA ALA A 120 9.59 11.57 -9.22
C ALA A 120 10.15 10.38 -8.43
N HIS A 121 11.45 10.11 -8.59
CA HIS A 121 12.19 9.14 -7.79
C HIS A 121 12.57 9.79 -6.44
N PRO A 122 11.82 9.54 -5.35
CA PRO A 122 12.18 10.10 -4.07
C PRO A 122 13.37 9.33 -3.48
N ARG A 123 14.21 10.07 -2.76
CA ARG A 123 15.22 9.46 -1.89
C ARG A 123 14.67 9.38 -0.48
N ALA A 124 14.81 8.24 0.17
CA ALA A 124 14.58 8.16 1.61
C ALA A 124 15.52 9.14 2.32
N ARG A 125 15.01 9.85 3.33
CA ARG A 125 15.87 10.61 4.23
C ARG A 125 16.71 9.64 5.03
N ALA A 126 17.98 10.00 5.27
CA ALA A 126 18.85 9.22 6.13
C ALA A 126 18.21 9.02 7.52
N ALA A 127 18.47 7.87 8.13
CA ALA A 127 18.06 7.58 9.48
C ALA A 127 18.68 8.62 10.44
N GLN A 128 17.89 9.13 11.39
CA GLN A 128 18.35 10.01 12.46
C GLN A 128 18.29 9.23 13.77
N GLY A 129 19.45 8.80 14.27
CA GLY A 129 19.54 8.00 15.49
C GLY A 129 18.84 6.64 15.33
N VAL A 130 17.90 6.33 16.24
CA VAL A 130 17.12 5.09 16.22
C VAL A 130 15.92 5.12 15.26
N GLN A 131 15.59 6.30 14.68
CA GLN A 131 14.50 6.41 13.70
C GLN A 131 14.95 5.80 12.36
N PRO A 132 14.19 4.86 11.77
CA PRO A 132 14.52 4.35 10.45
C PRO A 132 14.40 5.43 9.37
N ALA A 133 15.07 5.20 8.24
CA ALA A 133 14.97 6.07 7.07
C ALA A 133 13.58 5.96 6.42
N PHE A 134 13.01 7.11 6.04
CA PHE A 134 11.71 7.18 5.36
C PHE A 134 11.76 8.05 4.11
N VAL A 135 11.01 7.66 3.11
CA VAL A 135 10.53 8.59 2.08
C VAL A 135 9.44 9.44 2.73
N SER A 136 9.74 10.74 2.90
CA SER A 136 8.80 11.69 3.52
C SER A 136 7.53 11.87 2.67
N ARG A 137 6.49 12.46 3.26
CA ARG A 137 5.27 12.84 2.53
C ARG A 137 5.56 13.70 1.30
N ALA A 138 6.51 14.63 1.37
CA ALA A 138 6.93 15.43 0.21
C ALA A 138 7.59 14.55 -0.87
N GLY A 139 8.33 13.53 -0.46
CA GLY A 139 9.05 12.61 -1.34
C GLY A 139 8.13 11.79 -2.23
N TRP A 140 6.97 11.33 -1.76
CA TRP A 140 6.01 10.60 -2.59
C TRP A 140 4.88 11.48 -3.17
N GLY A 141 4.98 12.81 -3.06
CA GLY A 141 4.07 13.72 -3.72
C GLY A 141 2.78 14.03 -2.94
N ALA A 142 2.79 13.98 -1.61
CA ALA A 142 1.61 14.22 -0.78
C ALA A 142 0.98 15.61 -0.92
N SER A 143 1.69 16.59 -1.48
CA SER A 143 1.09 17.89 -1.86
C SER A 143 -0.09 17.73 -2.82
N GLN A 144 -0.17 16.63 -3.55
CA GLN A 144 -1.26 16.27 -4.46
C GLN A 144 -2.35 15.41 -3.78
N CYS A 145 -2.18 15.13 -2.49
CA CYS A 145 -3.14 14.45 -1.63
C CYS A 145 -3.10 15.08 -0.22
N PRO A 146 -3.38 16.41 -0.06
CA PRO A 146 -3.34 17.05 1.25
C PRO A 146 -4.45 16.48 2.13
N PRO A 147 -4.25 16.40 3.46
CA PRO A 147 -5.31 16.01 4.39
C PRO A 147 -6.52 16.96 4.28
N ARG A 148 -7.73 16.44 4.53
CA ARG A 148 -8.96 17.26 4.54
C ARG A 148 -9.11 18.07 5.83
N GLN A 149 -8.56 17.57 6.92
CA GLN A 149 -8.67 18.14 8.27
C GLN A 149 -7.35 17.95 9.02
N GLN A 150 -7.20 18.65 10.12
CA GLN A 150 -6.08 18.45 11.03
C GLN A 150 -6.06 17.01 11.57
N PRO A 151 -4.86 16.44 11.81
CA PRO A 151 -4.74 15.10 12.35
C PRO A 151 -5.30 15.04 13.78
N LEU A 152 -5.93 13.90 14.10
CA LEU A 152 -6.31 13.55 15.46
C LEU A 152 -5.20 12.72 16.09
N TYR A 153 -5.06 12.82 17.41
CA TYR A 153 -4.05 12.09 18.17
C TYR A 153 -4.73 11.20 19.23
N GLY A 154 -4.20 10.01 19.37
CA GLY A 154 -4.64 9.01 20.34
C GLY A 154 -3.47 8.49 21.16
N THR A 155 -3.38 7.17 21.29
CA THR A 155 -2.26 6.48 21.94
C THR A 155 -1.77 5.35 21.01
N VAL A 156 -0.48 4.97 21.13
CA VAL A 156 0.03 3.79 20.43
C VAL A 156 0.36 2.73 21.47
N LYS A 157 -0.48 1.72 21.56
CA LYS A 157 -0.29 0.54 22.44
C LYS A 157 0.16 -0.68 21.67
N ALA A 158 -0.14 -0.74 20.37
CA ALA A 158 0.17 -1.84 19.47
C ALA A 158 0.35 -1.34 18.03
N VAL A 159 0.95 -2.17 17.19
CA VAL A 159 1.05 -1.91 15.74
C VAL A 159 0.33 -2.99 14.96
N ILE A 160 -0.54 -2.57 14.06
CA ILE A 160 -1.31 -3.46 13.17
C ILE A 160 -0.63 -3.54 11.82
N VAL A 161 -0.38 -4.75 11.38
CA VAL A 161 0.23 -5.05 10.07
C VAL A 161 -0.86 -5.29 9.04
N HIS A 162 -0.68 -4.65 7.88
CA HIS A 162 -1.59 -4.71 6.73
C HIS A 162 -0.85 -5.06 5.44
N HIS A 163 -1.62 -5.40 4.42
CA HIS A 163 -1.23 -5.32 3.02
C HIS A 163 -2.15 -4.35 2.26
N THR A 164 -1.72 -3.89 1.08
CA THR A 164 -2.50 -2.94 0.27
C THR A 164 -3.27 -3.59 -0.87
N VAL A 165 -3.10 -4.91 -1.08
CA VAL A 165 -3.69 -5.68 -2.19
C VAL A 165 -3.27 -5.12 -3.56
N SER A 166 -2.10 -4.50 -3.65
CA SER A 166 -1.51 -4.02 -4.91
C SER A 166 -0.89 -5.17 -5.70
N LEU A 167 -0.86 -5.07 -7.04
CA LEU A 167 -0.10 -6.05 -7.84
C LEU A 167 1.37 -6.06 -7.43
N ASN A 168 1.98 -7.26 -7.42
CA ASN A 168 3.33 -7.48 -6.89
C ASN A 168 4.46 -7.21 -7.91
N ASP A 169 4.13 -6.92 -9.17
CA ASP A 169 5.08 -6.74 -10.27
C ASP A 169 5.52 -5.28 -10.52
N TYR A 170 5.41 -4.41 -9.52
CA TYR A 170 5.87 -3.03 -9.60
C TYR A 170 7.40 -2.91 -9.40
N THR A 171 7.98 -1.82 -9.92
CA THR A 171 9.40 -1.47 -9.75
C THR A 171 9.62 -0.56 -8.54
N PRO A 172 10.88 -0.39 -8.05
CA PRO A 172 11.17 0.56 -6.97
C PRO A 172 10.71 1.98 -7.28
N GLU A 173 10.81 2.39 -8.55
CA GLU A 173 10.43 3.70 -9.02
C GLU A 173 8.92 3.94 -8.99
N GLU A 174 8.13 2.89 -9.11
CA GLU A 174 6.67 2.96 -9.04
C GLU A 174 6.13 3.06 -7.62
N ALA A 175 6.88 2.59 -6.62
CA ALA A 175 6.37 2.49 -5.24
C ALA A 175 5.87 3.83 -4.65
N PRO A 176 6.55 4.99 -4.84
CA PRO A 176 6.02 6.29 -4.40
C PRO A 176 4.71 6.68 -5.05
N ALA A 177 4.55 6.33 -6.35
CA ALA A 177 3.31 6.58 -7.09
C ALA A 177 2.16 5.71 -6.58
N ILE A 178 2.45 4.48 -6.14
CA ILE A 178 1.47 3.60 -5.48
C ILE A 178 0.98 4.25 -4.19
N VAL A 179 1.88 4.77 -3.36
CA VAL A 179 1.53 5.47 -2.11
C VAL A 179 0.62 6.67 -2.39
N LEU A 180 0.95 7.50 -3.40
CA LEU A 180 0.12 8.62 -3.82
C LEU A 180 -1.25 8.16 -4.31
N ALA A 181 -1.31 7.12 -5.13
CA ALA A 181 -2.56 6.58 -5.66
C ALA A 181 -3.47 6.05 -4.55
N ILE A 182 -2.91 5.31 -3.58
CA ILE A 182 -3.63 4.82 -2.39
C ILE A 182 -4.16 6.00 -1.56
N CYS A 183 -3.33 7.04 -1.32
CA CYS A 183 -3.76 8.24 -0.63
C CYS A 183 -4.96 8.89 -1.31
N ARG A 184 -4.89 9.11 -2.62
CA ARG A 184 -5.98 9.71 -3.41
C ARG A 184 -7.24 8.87 -3.37
N TYR A 185 -7.12 7.54 -3.48
CA TYR A 185 -8.26 6.63 -3.37
C TYR A 185 -8.91 6.71 -1.99
N HIS A 186 -8.12 6.61 -0.91
CA HIS A 186 -8.62 6.72 0.46
C HIS A 186 -9.33 8.06 0.71
N ARG A 187 -8.74 9.15 0.22
CA ARG A 187 -9.29 10.49 0.41
C ARG A 187 -10.50 10.76 -0.48
N ASN A 188 -10.45 10.40 -1.76
CA ASN A 188 -11.42 10.86 -2.76
C ASN A 188 -12.53 9.84 -2.99
N SER A 189 -12.24 8.53 -2.93
CA SER A 189 -13.23 7.47 -3.03
C SER A 189 -13.87 7.15 -1.69
N ASN A 190 -13.05 6.89 -0.64
CA ASN A 190 -13.58 6.50 0.67
C ASN A 190 -14.01 7.69 1.53
N GLY A 191 -13.65 8.92 1.13
CA GLY A 191 -13.99 10.15 1.88
C GLY A 191 -13.17 10.34 3.16
N TRP A 192 -12.08 9.59 3.35
CA TRP A 192 -11.24 9.69 4.54
C TRP A 192 -10.46 10.99 4.57
N ASN A 193 -9.96 11.35 5.76
CA ASN A 193 -9.18 12.56 5.94
C ASN A 193 -7.87 12.54 5.13
N ASP A 194 -7.20 11.40 5.11
CA ASP A 194 -5.86 11.19 4.51
C ASP A 194 -5.69 9.69 4.21
N ILE A 195 -4.51 9.27 3.77
CA ILE A 195 -4.14 7.87 3.69
C ILE A 195 -4.40 7.15 5.02
N GLY A 196 -4.90 5.92 4.99
CA GLY A 196 -5.34 5.22 6.19
C GLY A 196 -4.22 4.80 7.13
N TYR A 197 -3.04 4.51 6.59
CA TYR A 197 -1.89 3.92 7.30
C TYR A 197 -0.96 4.99 7.86
N ASN A 198 -0.33 4.72 9.01
CA ASN A 198 0.70 5.60 9.59
C ASN A 198 2.03 5.49 8.83
N ALA A 199 2.35 4.29 8.36
CA ALA A 199 3.51 4.02 7.51
C ALA A 199 3.15 2.99 6.42
N LEU A 200 3.94 2.96 5.34
CA LEU A 200 3.91 1.90 4.34
C LEU A 200 5.33 1.39 4.13
N VAL A 201 5.45 0.19 3.59
CA VAL A 201 6.72 -0.42 3.19
C VAL A 201 6.54 -1.10 1.84
N ASP A 202 7.51 -0.96 0.95
CA ASP A 202 7.54 -1.71 -0.30
C ASP A 202 8.32 -3.03 -0.17
N LYS A 203 8.25 -3.85 -1.20
CA LYS A 203 8.96 -5.15 -1.22
C LYS A 203 10.49 -5.02 -1.25
N TYR A 204 11.02 -3.82 -1.47
CA TYR A 204 12.45 -3.52 -1.47
C TYR A 204 12.94 -3.02 -0.10
N GLY A 205 12.04 -2.94 0.91
CA GLY A 205 12.37 -2.49 2.27
C GLY A 205 12.37 -0.98 2.45
N VAL A 206 11.88 -0.20 1.48
CA VAL A 206 11.77 1.26 1.63
C VAL A 206 10.52 1.60 2.42
N LEU A 207 10.69 2.38 3.49
CA LEU A 207 9.60 2.90 4.32
C LEU A 207 9.09 4.24 3.79
N TYR A 208 7.79 4.43 3.83
CA TYR A 208 7.10 5.65 3.42
C TYR A 208 6.32 6.22 4.59
N GLU A 209 6.50 7.53 4.85
CA GLU A 209 5.63 8.26 5.77
C GLU A 209 4.21 8.26 5.22
N GLY A 210 3.26 7.73 5.98
CA GLY A 210 1.87 7.65 5.56
C GLY A 210 1.07 8.89 5.96
N ARG A 211 0.20 8.74 6.96
CA ARG A 211 -0.72 9.77 7.41
C ARG A 211 -0.01 10.98 7.99
N ALA A 212 -0.48 12.19 7.64
CA ALA A 212 0.06 13.45 8.14
C ALA A 212 -0.10 13.59 9.66
N GLY A 213 0.78 14.34 10.29
CA GLY A 213 0.71 14.67 11.71
C GLY A 213 1.97 14.35 12.50
N GLY A 214 2.98 13.75 11.88
CA GLY A 214 4.26 13.38 12.48
C GLY A 214 4.39 11.87 12.69
N LEU A 215 5.49 11.31 12.21
CA LEU A 215 5.78 9.87 12.32
C LEU A 215 5.96 9.42 13.78
N ASP A 216 6.55 10.25 14.61
CA ASP A 216 6.81 10.06 16.03
C ASP A 216 5.54 10.18 16.89
N ARG A 217 4.52 10.87 16.41
CA ARG A 217 3.30 11.17 17.16
C ARG A 217 2.26 10.05 17.05
N ALA A 218 1.37 9.97 18.04
CA ALA A 218 0.27 9.01 18.07
C ALA A 218 -0.90 9.42 17.14
N VAL A 219 -0.61 9.62 15.87
CA VAL A 219 -1.62 10.02 14.87
C VAL A 219 -2.66 8.92 14.68
N VAL A 220 -3.94 9.26 14.86
CA VAL A 220 -5.05 8.33 14.67
C VAL A 220 -5.20 8.00 13.18
N GLY A 221 -5.02 6.73 12.82
CA GLY A 221 -5.17 6.21 11.47
C GLY A 221 -6.63 6.07 11.00
N ALA A 222 -6.80 5.46 9.83
CA ALA A 222 -8.07 4.94 9.33
C ALA A 222 -7.84 3.53 8.77
N GLN A 223 -7.18 2.66 9.54
CA GLN A 223 -6.65 1.38 9.09
C GLN A 223 -7.34 0.16 9.76
N ALA A 224 -7.86 0.32 10.97
CA ALA A 224 -8.58 -0.73 11.72
C ALA A 224 -9.73 -0.12 12.50
N GLN A 225 -10.94 -0.18 11.94
CA GLN A 225 -12.13 0.38 12.56
C GLN A 225 -12.34 -0.20 13.97
N GLY A 226 -12.58 0.70 14.92
CA GLY A 226 -12.71 0.37 16.34
C GLY A 226 -11.40 0.44 17.13
N PHE A 227 -10.23 0.43 16.48
CA PHE A 227 -8.92 0.36 17.14
C PHE A 227 -7.93 1.46 16.71
N ASN A 228 -8.32 2.35 15.81
CA ASN A 228 -7.45 3.38 15.25
C ASN A 228 -6.86 4.33 16.30
N SER A 229 -7.58 4.62 17.39
CA SER A 229 -7.15 5.55 18.44
C SER A 229 -6.10 4.96 19.41
N GLU A 230 -5.93 3.65 19.43
CA GLU A 230 -5.00 2.97 20.33
C GLU A 230 -3.86 2.25 19.59
N THR A 231 -3.81 2.36 18.25
CA THR A 231 -2.83 1.63 17.43
C THR A 231 -2.22 2.48 16.32
N ALA A 232 -1.01 2.13 15.92
CA ALA A 232 -0.46 2.56 14.63
C ALA A 232 -0.61 1.43 13.60
N GLY A 233 -0.71 1.79 12.31
CA GLY A 233 -0.77 0.82 11.22
C GLY A 233 0.39 0.96 10.26
N ILE A 234 0.99 -0.19 9.87
CA ILE A 234 1.95 -0.27 8.76
C ILE A 234 1.40 -1.20 7.69
N ALA A 235 1.45 -0.78 6.42
CA ALA A 235 0.98 -1.58 5.29
C ALA A 235 2.11 -1.95 4.33
N SER A 236 2.24 -3.24 4.03
CA SER A 236 3.08 -3.71 2.93
C SER A 236 2.41 -3.42 1.59
N ILE A 237 3.15 -2.80 0.67
CA ILE A 237 2.70 -2.54 -0.70
C ILE A 237 2.81 -3.85 -1.49
N ALA A 238 1.83 -4.73 -1.31
CA ALA A 238 1.77 -6.04 -1.94
C ALA A 238 0.37 -6.65 -1.81
N ASP A 239 0.12 -7.72 -2.55
CA ASP A 239 -0.95 -8.68 -2.27
C ASP A 239 -0.34 -9.95 -1.66
N HIS A 240 -0.42 -10.04 -0.33
CA HIS A 240 0.06 -11.19 0.42
C HIS A 240 -0.95 -12.35 0.53
N THR A 241 -1.95 -12.38 -0.30
CA THR A 241 -2.71 -13.59 -0.57
C THR A 241 -1.97 -14.53 -1.52
N THR A 242 -1.04 -13.97 -2.35
CA THR A 242 -0.36 -14.66 -3.43
C THR A 242 1.15 -14.74 -3.28
N VAL A 243 1.77 -13.86 -2.48
CA VAL A 243 3.22 -13.84 -2.21
C VAL A 243 3.51 -13.57 -0.74
N GLU A 244 4.60 -14.12 -0.25
CA GLU A 244 5.16 -13.78 1.07
C GLU A 244 5.75 -12.38 1.07
N ALA A 245 5.90 -11.79 2.26
CA ALA A 245 6.71 -10.58 2.40
C ALA A 245 8.19 -10.92 2.23
N THR A 246 8.91 -10.05 1.52
CA THR A 246 10.35 -10.20 1.33
C THR A 246 11.10 -9.99 2.65
N PRO A 247 12.30 -10.56 2.81
CA PRO A 247 13.13 -10.29 3.99
C PRO A 247 13.41 -8.79 4.19
N GLU A 248 13.58 -8.03 3.10
CA GLU A 248 13.79 -6.58 3.14
C GLU A 248 12.57 -5.86 3.71
N ALA A 249 11.36 -6.25 3.29
CA ALA A 249 10.11 -5.69 3.82
C ALA A 249 9.91 -6.06 5.30
N LEU A 250 10.17 -7.31 5.70
CA LEU A 250 10.09 -7.74 7.11
C LEU A 250 11.08 -6.99 8.00
N ASN A 251 12.33 -6.83 7.56
CA ASN A 251 13.36 -6.06 8.27
C ASN A 251 12.94 -4.58 8.45
N ALA A 252 12.43 -3.97 7.40
CA ALA A 252 11.95 -2.58 7.46
C ALA A 252 10.72 -2.45 8.37
N MET A 253 9.75 -3.37 8.29
CA MET A 253 8.61 -3.42 9.21
C MET A 253 9.06 -3.57 10.67
N ALA A 254 9.98 -4.49 10.96
CA ALA A 254 10.51 -4.68 12.31
C ALA A 254 11.18 -3.42 12.84
N SER A 255 11.97 -2.75 12.00
CA SER A 255 12.65 -1.49 12.34
C SER A 255 11.65 -0.38 12.68
N TYR A 256 10.61 -0.19 11.84
CA TYR A 256 9.53 0.77 12.11
C TYR A 256 8.78 0.44 13.39
N ILE A 257 8.35 -0.82 13.57
CA ILE A 257 7.54 -1.24 14.72
C ILE A 257 8.31 -1.04 16.01
N ARG A 258 9.60 -1.44 16.04
CA ARG A 258 10.49 -1.24 17.19
C ARG A 258 10.63 0.23 17.57
N TRP A 259 10.93 1.06 16.59
CA TRP A 259 11.03 2.49 16.77
C TRP A 259 9.69 3.08 17.24
N LYS A 260 8.57 2.72 16.58
CA LYS A 260 7.25 3.26 16.88
C LYS A 260 6.78 2.91 18.28
N LEU A 261 6.94 1.65 18.71
CA LEU A 261 6.64 1.25 20.08
C LEU A 261 7.57 1.94 21.09
N GLY A 262 8.86 2.06 20.76
CA GLY A 262 9.88 2.69 21.61
C GLY A 262 9.59 4.17 21.90
N VAL A 263 9.25 4.98 20.89
CA VAL A 263 8.94 6.41 21.09
C VAL A 263 7.65 6.61 21.91
N HIS A 264 6.79 5.60 21.97
CA HIS A 264 5.59 5.60 22.81
C HIS A 264 5.76 4.83 24.12
N LEU A 265 7.00 4.49 24.50
CA LEU A 265 7.37 3.80 25.73
C LEU A 265 6.61 2.47 25.92
N GLN A 266 6.34 1.76 24.83
CA GLN A 266 5.66 0.48 24.86
C GLN A 266 6.68 -0.68 24.83
N PRO A 267 6.41 -1.80 25.52
CA PRO A 267 7.18 -3.02 25.36
C PRO A 267 7.22 -3.46 23.91
N LEU A 268 8.36 -4.03 23.49
CA LEU A 268 8.55 -4.50 22.10
C LEU A 268 7.91 -5.88 21.85
N SER A 269 7.47 -6.56 22.88
CA SER A 269 6.86 -7.89 22.82
C SER A 269 5.68 -8.02 23.79
N GLY A 270 5.07 -9.20 23.78
CA GLY A 270 3.97 -9.54 24.66
C GLY A 270 2.61 -9.02 24.17
N ARG A 271 1.62 -9.14 25.05
CA ARG A 271 0.23 -8.82 24.73
C ARG A 271 -0.22 -7.51 25.39
N VAL A 272 -1.30 -6.95 24.87
CA VAL A 272 -1.90 -5.70 25.37
C VAL A 272 -3.41 -5.77 25.23
N THR A 273 -4.14 -5.15 26.16
CA THR A 273 -5.58 -5.01 26.08
C THR A 273 -5.93 -3.68 25.40
N LEU A 274 -6.67 -3.77 24.31
CA LEU A 274 -7.23 -2.65 23.56
C LEU A 274 -8.74 -2.55 23.82
N THR A 275 -9.29 -1.35 23.69
CA THR A 275 -10.73 -1.10 23.81
C THR A 275 -11.31 -0.75 22.45
N SER A 276 -12.26 -1.54 21.99
CA SER A 276 -12.93 -1.33 20.70
C SER A 276 -13.88 -0.13 20.78
N ALA A 277 -13.79 0.77 19.80
CA ALA A 277 -14.82 1.77 19.54
C ALA A 277 -15.98 1.24 18.68
N GLY A 278 -15.95 -0.05 18.30
CA GLY A 278 -16.96 -0.68 17.45
C GLY A 278 -16.85 -0.31 15.97
N GLY A 279 -17.95 -0.56 15.26
CA GLY A 279 -18.09 -0.28 13.82
C GLY A 279 -18.34 -1.56 13.00
N SER A 280 -18.87 -1.39 11.79
CA SER A 280 -19.30 -2.51 10.92
C SER A 280 -18.17 -3.45 10.51
N GLU A 281 -16.96 -2.90 10.35
CA GLU A 281 -15.77 -3.66 9.94
C GLU A 281 -14.97 -4.20 11.16
N SER A 282 -15.31 -3.79 12.39
CA SER A 282 -14.71 -4.35 13.59
C SER A 282 -15.30 -5.73 13.93
N ARG A 283 -14.47 -6.65 14.41
CA ARG A 283 -14.94 -7.92 14.98
C ARG A 283 -15.66 -7.73 16.32
N TYR A 284 -15.41 -6.62 16.99
CA TYR A 284 -15.79 -6.36 18.37
C TYR A 284 -16.69 -5.14 18.49
N GLY A 285 -17.71 -5.25 19.31
CA GLY A 285 -18.60 -4.13 19.61
C GLY A 285 -17.90 -3.01 20.37
N ALA A 286 -18.53 -1.85 20.43
CA ALA A 286 -18.04 -0.72 21.20
C ALA A 286 -17.94 -1.08 22.71
N GLY A 287 -16.84 -0.66 23.35
CA GLY A 287 -16.54 -0.94 24.74
C GLY A 287 -15.91 -2.33 25.02
N ALA A 288 -15.87 -3.23 24.03
CA ALA A 288 -15.26 -4.53 24.19
C ALA A 288 -13.75 -4.42 24.46
N ARG A 289 -13.27 -5.07 25.52
CA ARG A 289 -11.84 -5.16 25.84
C ARG A 289 -11.25 -6.42 25.22
N VAL A 290 -10.24 -6.26 24.38
CA VAL A 290 -9.65 -7.33 23.59
C VAL A 290 -8.16 -7.42 23.87
N THR A 291 -7.68 -8.58 24.30
CA THR A 291 -6.25 -8.81 24.54
C THR A 291 -5.63 -9.46 23.31
N VAL A 292 -4.70 -8.74 22.69
CA VAL A 292 -4.00 -9.10 21.43
C VAL A 292 -2.50 -8.98 21.60
N ASP A 293 -1.73 -9.54 20.66
CA ASP A 293 -0.30 -9.27 20.57
C ASP A 293 -0.03 -7.80 20.25
N ARG A 294 1.09 -7.24 20.71
CA ARG A 294 1.47 -5.86 20.38
C ARG A 294 1.81 -5.65 18.90
N VAL A 295 2.21 -6.72 18.23
CA VAL A 295 2.35 -6.77 16.77
C VAL A 295 1.32 -7.78 16.28
N LEU A 296 0.30 -7.29 15.60
CA LEU A 296 -0.86 -8.09 15.20
C LEU A 296 -1.26 -7.84 13.75
N GLY A 297 -1.97 -8.80 13.17
CA GLY A 297 -2.57 -8.64 11.85
C GLY A 297 -3.92 -7.93 11.90
N HIS A 298 -4.30 -7.24 10.86
CA HIS A 298 -5.61 -6.58 10.81
C HIS A 298 -6.78 -7.56 11.07
N ARG A 299 -6.67 -8.81 10.60
CA ARG A 299 -7.71 -9.83 10.81
C ARG A 299 -7.97 -10.20 12.27
N ASP A 300 -7.05 -9.88 13.17
CA ASP A 300 -7.22 -10.18 14.60
C ASP A 300 -8.31 -9.31 15.24
N VAL A 301 -8.50 -8.11 14.70
CA VAL A 301 -9.47 -7.11 15.20
C VAL A 301 -10.52 -6.70 14.16
N GLY A 302 -10.27 -6.90 12.87
CA GLY A 302 -11.16 -6.54 11.77
C GLY A 302 -11.79 -7.74 11.07
N ARG A 303 -12.93 -7.54 10.44
CA ARG A 303 -13.62 -8.54 9.59
C ARG A 303 -13.00 -8.58 8.19
N THR A 304 -11.78 -9.03 8.08
CA THR A 304 -10.95 -8.97 6.86
C THR A 304 -10.00 -10.15 6.76
N ALA A 305 -9.51 -10.45 5.56
CA ALA A 305 -8.40 -11.39 5.32
C ALA A 305 -7.01 -10.74 5.45
N CYS A 306 -6.94 -9.40 5.56
CA CYS A 306 -5.70 -8.65 5.73
C CYS A 306 -4.94 -9.10 7.01
N PRO A 307 -3.61 -9.28 6.98
CA PRO A 307 -2.65 -8.85 5.95
C PRO A 307 -2.37 -9.86 4.83
N GLY A 308 -3.26 -10.80 4.55
CA GLY A 308 -3.09 -11.86 3.58
C GLY A 308 -2.63 -13.18 4.20
N ASN A 309 -2.91 -14.30 3.53
CA ASN A 309 -2.66 -15.63 4.07
C ASN A 309 -1.18 -16.01 4.12
N LEU A 310 -0.32 -15.32 3.37
CA LEU A 310 1.11 -15.59 3.36
C LEU A 310 1.90 -14.66 4.31
N LEU A 311 1.48 -13.39 4.51
CA LEU A 311 2.12 -12.52 5.50
C LEU A 311 1.65 -12.81 6.94
N TYR A 312 0.41 -13.29 7.14
CA TYR A 312 -0.09 -13.52 8.48
C TYR A 312 0.73 -14.54 9.29
N PRO A 313 1.15 -15.70 8.73
CA PRO A 313 2.06 -16.62 9.42
C PRO A 313 3.44 -16.02 9.71
N GLN A 314 3.95 -15.11 8.84
CA GLN A 314 5.24 -14.43 9.05
C GLN A 314 5.21 -13.43 10.23
N LEU A 315 4.05 -13.17 10.84
CA LEU A 315 3.97 -12.28 12.01
C LEU A 315 4.74 -12.84 13.22
N ASP A 316 4.91 -14.15 13.34
CA ASP A 316 5.70 -14.76 14.45
C ASP A 316 7.19 -14.44 14.27
N GLU A 317 7.69 -14.55 13.06
CA GLU A 317 9.04 -14.10 12.69
C GLU A 317 9.19 -12.60 12.94
N LEU A 318 8.25 -11.78 12.45
CA LEU A 318 8.27 -10.33 12.63
C LEU A 318 8.26 -9.93 14.12
N ARG A 319 7.47 -10.62 14.97
CA ARG A 319 7.47 -10.42 16.43
C ARG A 319 8.84 -10.72 17.04
N SER A 320 9.47 -11.80 16.60
CA SER A 320 10.81 -12.18 17.03
C SER A 320 11.83 -11.11 16.63
N MET A 321 11.78 -10.63 15.38
CA MET A 321 12.65 -9.56 14.89
C MET A 321 12.45 -8.24 15.66
N VAL A 322 11.22 -7.90 16.04
CA VAL A 322 10.89 -6.70 16.84
C VAL A 322 11.43 -6.83 18.26
N ALA A 323 11.35 -8.01 18.87
CA ALA A 323 11.78 -8.26 20.25
C ALA A 323 13.31 -8.21 20.43
N VAL A 324 14.09 -8.46 19.38
CA VAL A 324 15.57 -8.43 19.45
C VAL A 324 16.02 -6.98 19.64
N SER A 325 16.36 -6.61 20.87
CA SER A 325 17.10 -5.38 21.16
C SER A 325 18.54 -5.52 20.64
N TYR A 326 19.03 -4.54 19.88
CA TYR A 326 20.47 -4.42 19.62
C TYR A 326 21.20 -4.03 20.92
N THR A 327 21.43 -5.00 21.81
CA THR A 327 22.22 -4.82 23.03
C THR A 327 23.72 -5.08 22.78
N HIS A 328 24.19 -5.05 21.54
CA HIS A 328 25.62 -5.26 21.26
C HIS A 328 26.19 -4.18 20.33
N LEU A 329 26.24 -2.93 20.84
CA LEU A 329 27.35 -2.04 20.56
C LEU A 329 28.07 -1.76 21.89
N THR A 330 28.68 -2.80 22.46
CA THR A 330 29.81 -2.59 23.37
C THR A 330 30.97 -2.14 22.50
N LEU A 331 31.24 -0.83 22.52
CA LEU A 331 32.51 -0.31 22.07
C LEU A 331 33.63 -1.10 22.76
N PRO A 332 34.68 -1.55 22.05
CA PRO A 332 35.82 -2.09 22.71
C PRO A 332 36.42 -0.99 23.59
N THR A 333 36.38 -1.21 24.90
CA THR A 333 37.16 -0.38 25.83
C THR A 333 38.63 -0.69 25.56
N ASN A 334 39.31 0.16 24.79
CA ASN A 334 40.75 0.19 24.81
C ASN A 334 41.16 0.61 26.23
N ARG A 335 41.50 -0.40 27.03
CA ARG A 335 42.43 -0.22 28.16
C ARG A 335 43.81 -0.32 27.55
N GLU A 336 44.43 0.81 27.28
CA GLU A 336 45.90 0.89 27.26
C GLU A 336 46.40 0.99 28.70
N VAL A 337 47.32 0.06 29.03
CA VAL A 337 48.18 0.09 30.22
C VAL A 337 49.41 0.87 29.87
#